data_e3f3fd5cb8daf12c0fab791e42e09d94
#
_entry.id   e3f3fd5cb8daf12c0fab791e42e09d94
#
_cell.length_a   1.000
_cell.length_b   1.000
_cell.length_c   1.000
_cell.angle_alpha   90.00
_cell.angle_beta   90.00
_cell.angle_gamma   90.00
#
_symmetry.space_group_name_H-M   'P 1'
#
loop_
_entity.id
_entity.type
_entity.pdbx_description
1 polymer ?
#
loop_
_entity_poly.entity_id
_entity_poly.type
_entity_poly.pdbx_seq_one_letter_code
_entity_poly.pdbx_strand_id
1 'polypeptide(L)'
;MKKIILFLFFICSNAIFSQKVTDTISSKRLNEDREITIGLPPSYDKHPNQKYPVLVLLDGDFLFDAFQGALSYSNYWDDLPEIIIVGISQNKNNERETDCAVDQENGLPTEKGEAFFEFIGMELLPYIEKKYRTAPFKMIAGLDTTAGFLNCYLYKDV
;
A
#
# COMPACT_ATOMS: atom_id res chain seq x y z
N MET A 1 -38.44 -31.94 -14.62
CA MET A 1 -38.45 -30.61 -14.01
C MET A 1 -37.50 -30.44 -12.80
N LYS A 2 -36.96 -31.48 -12.16
CA LYS A 2 -36.05 -31.38 -11.00
C LYS A 2 -34.57 -31.04 -11.35
N LYS A 3 -34.14 -31.15 -12.61
CA LYS A 3 -32.76 -30.91 -13.03
C LYS A 3 -32.45 -29.45 -13.42
N ILE A 4 -33.44 -28.62 -13.62
CA ILE A 4 -33.28 -27.21 -14.00
C ILE A 4 -33.05 -26.31 -12.78
N ILE A 5 -33.53 -26.70 -11.61
CA ILE A 5 -33.40 -25.92 -10.36
C ILE A 5 -31.98 -25.97 -9.81
N LEU A 6 -31.19 -27.03 -10.08
CA LEU A 6 -29.82 -27.17 -9.58
C LEU A 6 -28.82 -26.29 -10.35
N PHE A 7 -29.14 -25.86 -11.57
CA PHE A 7 -28.26 -25.02 -12.39
C PHE A 7 -28.38 -23.52 -12.07
N LEU A 8 -29.51 -23.11 -11.49
CA LEU A 8 -29.72 -21.70 -11.12
C LEU A 8 -29.05 -21.30 -9.79
N PHE A 9 -28.62 -22.25 -8.96
CA PHE A 9 -28.00 -21.98 -7.69
C PHE A 9 -26.46 -21.73 -7.80
N PHE A 10 -25.86 -21.99 -8.98
CA PHE A 10 -24.41 -21.87 -9.18
C PHE A 10 -23.96 -20.49 -9.72
N ILE A 11 -24.88 -19.56 -9.99
CA ILE A 11 -24.58 -18.28 -10.65
C ILE A 11 -24.46 -17.09 -9.65
N CYS A 12 -24.71 -17.28 -8.37
CA CYS A 12 -24.75 -16.20 -7.38
C CYS A 12 -23.61 -16.16 -6.35
N SER A 13 -22.46 -16.73 -6.64
CA SER A 13 -21.28 -16.48 -5.82
C SER A 13 -20.36 -15.43 -6.48
N ASN A 14 -20.84 -14.20 -6.60
CA ASN A 14 -19.94 -13.06 -6.72
C ASN A 14 -19.26 -12.90 -5.34
N ALA A 15 -18.19 -13.65 -5.12
CA ALA A 15 -17.32 -13.41 -4.00
C ALA A 15 -16.76 -12.00 -4.20
N ILE A 16 -17.17 -11.07 -3.34
CA ILE A 16 -16.60 -9.74 -3.24
C ILE A 16 -15.22 -9.93 -2.60
N PHE A 17 -14.22 -10.27 -3.41
CA PHE A 17 -12.84 -10.24 -2.96
C PHE A 17 -12.35 -8.80 -3.08
N SER A 18 -11.83 -8.25 -2.02
CA SER A 18 -10.92 -7.12 -2.10
C SER A 18 -9.81 -7.50 -3.09
N GLN A 19 -9.67 -6.71 -4.16
CA GLN A 19 -8.69 -7.02 -5.20
C GLN A 19 -7.29 -6.74 -4.65
N LYS A 20 -6.53 -7.81 -4.42
CA LYS A 20 -5.09 -7.73 -4.10
C LYS A 20 -4.32 -7.92 -5.40
N VAL A 21 -3.55 -6.92 -5.79
CA VAL A 21 -2.74 -6.90 -7.02
C VAL A 21 -1.28 -6.73 -6.64
N THR A 22 -0.42 -7.60 -7.13
CA THR A 22 1.03 -7.44 -7.05
C THR A 22 1.54 -6.78 -8.33
N ASP A 23 2.45 -5.84 -8.18
CA ASP A 23 3.06 -5.11 -9.28
C ASP A 23 4.54 -4.82 -8.98
N THR A 24 5.30 -4.41 -9.99
CA THR A 24 6.73 -4.15 -9.85
C THR A 24 7.06 -2.77 -10.41
N ILE A 25 7.79 -1.98 -9.66
CA ILE A 25 8.33 -0.69 -10.08
C ILE A 25 9.83 -0.83 -10.28
N SER A 26 10.30 -0.60 -11.50
CA SER A 26 11.74 -0.48 -11.76
C SER A 26 12.21 0.90 -11.30
N SER A 27 12.80 0.93 -10.12
CA SER A 27 13.20 2.17 -9.46
C SER A 27 14.59 2.62 -9.90
N LYS A 28 14.67 3.86 -10.37
CA LYS A 28 15.95 4.52 -10.66
C LYS A 28 16.63 4.99 -9.37
N ARG A 29 15.84 5.37 -8.36
CA ARG A 29 16.34 5.84 -7.07
C ARG A 29 17.01 4.72 -6.29
N LEU A 30 16.39 3.54 -6.29
CA LEU A 30 16.91 2.36 -5.60
C LEU A 30 17.90 1.55 -6.47
N ASN A 31 17.93 1.81 -7.78
CA ASN A 31 18.67 1.02 -8.77
C ASN A 31 18.31 -0.48 -8.70
N GLU A 32 17.03 -0.78 -8.46
CA GLU A 32 16.48 -2.14 -8.41
C GLU A 32 14.99 -2.16 -8.76
N ASP A 33 14.47 -3.34 -9.03
CA ASP A 33 13.04 -3.58 -9.15
C ASP A 33 12.45 -3.78 -7.74
N ARG A 34 11.41 -3.01 -7.42
CA ARG A 34 10.71 -3.10 -6.14
C ARG A 34 9.29 -3.60 -6.34
N GLU A 35 8.99 -4.73 -5.71
CA GLU A 35 7.63 -5.28 -5.68
C GLU A 35 6.76 -4.47 -4.73
N ILE A 36 5.51 -4.26 -5.15
CA ILE A 36 4.47 -3.62 -4.36
C ILE A 36 3.20 -4.44 -4.40
N THR A 37 2.46 -4.43 -3.32
CA THR A 37 1.13 -5.04 -3.22
C THR A 37 0.09 -3.95 -3.07
N ILE A 38 -0.94 -3.96 -3.93
CA ILE A 38 -2.03 -2.98 -3.92
C ILE A 38 -3.32 -3.67 -3.50
N GLY A 39 -3.99 -3.12 -2.49
CA GLY A 39 -5.33 -3.51 -2.06
C GLY A 39 -6.34 -2.44 -2.43
N LEU A 40 -7.31 -2.79 -3.27
CA LEU A 40 -8.39 -1.88 -3.64
C LEU A 40 -9.59 -2.11 -2.72
N PRO A 41 -10.29 -1.04 -2.31
CA PRO A 41 -11.47 -1.16 -1.47
C PRO A 41 -12.64 -1.82 -2.21
N PRO A 42 -13.59 -2.45 -1.48
CA PRO A 42 -14.71 -3.17 -2.07
C PRO A 42 -15.62 -2.34 -2.99
N SER A 43 -15.68 -1.03 -2.75
CA SER A 43 -16.48 -0.12 -3.59
C SER A 43 -15.76 0.38 -4.84
N TYR A 44 -14.47 0.04 -5.01
CA TYR A 44 -13.64 0.63 -6.08
C TYR A 44 -14.27 0.47 -7.46
N ASP A 45 -14.73 -0.74 -7.83
CA ASP A 45 -15.35 -0.97 -9.12
C ASP A 45 -16.81 -0.49 -9.20
N LYS A 46 -17.48 -0.36 -8.04
CA LYS A 46 -18.87 0.07 -7.97
C LYS A 46 -19.02 1.59 -8.14
N HIS A 47 -18.02 2.36 -7.75
CA HIS A 47 -18.05 3.82 -7.76
C HIS A 47 -16.93 4.40 -8.65
N PRO A 48 -17.12 4.41 -9.98
CA PRO A 48 -16.05 4.75 -10.95
C PRO A 48 -15.53 6.20 -10.83
N ASN A 49 -16.29 7.10 -10.22
CA ASN A 49 -15.90 8.50 -10.04
C ASN A 49 -15.34 8.81 -8.64
N GLN A 50 -15.39 7.84 -7.73
CA GLN A 50 -14.89 8.02 -6.36
C GLN A 50 -13.37 7.95 -6.34
N LYS A 51 -12.77 8.86 -5.56
CA LYS A 51 -11.34 8.88 -5.25
C LYS A 51 -11.12 8.43 -3.81
N TYR A 52 -10.03 7.71 -3.59
CA TYR A 52 -9.74 7.07 -2.31
C TYR A 52 -8.43 7.58 -1.73
N PRO A 53 -8.36 7.84 -0.41
CA PRO A 53 -7.09 8.03 0.27
C PRO A 53 -6.14 6.86 0.02
N VAL A 54 -4.84 7.10 0.14
CA VAL A 54 -3.82 6.05 -0.02
C VAL A 54 -3.09 5.84 1.30
N LEU A 55 -2.96 4.59 1.71
CA LEU A 55 -2.10 4.17 2.81
C LEU A 55 -0.90 3.41 2.24
N VAL A 56 0.29 3.95 2.44
CA VAL A 56 1.56 3.28 2.12
C VAL A 56 2.07 2.56 3.36
N LEU A 57 2.36 1.27 3.22
CA LEU A 57 2.95 0.43 4.26
C LEU A 57 4.39 0.11 3.90
N LEU A 58 5.35 0.56 4.70
CA LEU A 58 6.77 0.31 4.49
C LEU A 58 7.16 -1.16 4.71
N ASP A 59 6.38 -1.85 5.54
CA ASP A 59 6.52 -3.28 5.82
C ASP A 59 5.39 -4.07 5.14
N GLY A 60 5.21 -3.90 3.84
CA GLY A 60 4.10 -4.49 3.09
C GLY A 60 4.01 -6.01 3.26
N ASP A 61 5.14 -6.71 3.30
CA ASP A 61 5.18 -8.17 3.44
C ASP A 61 4.59 -8.66 4.77
N PHE A 62 4.63 -7.86 5.82
CA PHE A 62 4.16 -8.22 7.16
C PHE A 62 2.83 -7.57 7.54
N LEU A 63 2.64 -6.31 7.16
CA LEU A 63 1.52 -5.50 7.65
C LEU A 63 0.31 -5.51 6.72
N PHE A 64 0.49 -5.85 5.45
CA PHE A 64 -0.55 -5.69 4.44
C PHE A 64 -1.87 -6.38 4.82
N ASP A 65 -1.81 -7.68 5.12
CA ASP A 65 -3.02 -8.46 5.40
C ASP A 65 -3.65 -8.07 6.75
N ALA A 66 -2.84 -7.66 7.74
CA ALA A 66 -3.33 -7.16 9.02
C ALA A 66 -4.10 -5.83 8.86
N PHE A 67 -3.52 -4.88 8.12
CA PHE A 67 -4.18 -3.60 7.83
C PHE A 67 -5.42 -3.78 6.96
N GLN A 68 -5.35 -4.64 5.94
CA GLN A 68 -6.50 -4.95 5.09
C GLN A 68 -7.67 -5.53 5.92
N GLY A 69 -7.38 -6.44 6.84
CA GLY A 69 -8.39 -7.00 7.74
C GLY A 69 -8.99 -5.96 8.69
N ALA A 70 -8.16 -5.13 9.31
CA ALA A 70 -8.61 -4.07 10.21
C ALA A 70 -9.49 -3.03 9.48
N LEU A 71 -9.08 -2.61 8.29
CA LEU A 71 -9.85 -1.67 7.46
C LEU A 71 -11.17 -2.28 6.98
N SER A 72 -11.16 -3.55 6.58
CA SER A 72 -12.40 -4.24 6.19
C SER A 72 -13.41 -4.30 7.35
N TYR A 73 -12.92 -4.52 8.57
CA TYR A 73 -13.75 -4.49 9.77
C TYR A 73 -14.32 -3.08 10.04
N SER A 74 -13.47 -2.06 10.02
CA SER A 74 -13.89 -0.67 10.26
C SER A 74 -14.84 -0.15 9.17
N ASN A 75 -14.63 -0.55 7.92
CA ASN A 75 -15.53 -0.19 6.82
C ASN A 75 -16.90 -0.86 6.94
N TYR A 76 -16.97 -2.06 7.51
CA TYR A 76 -18.25 -2.72 7.76
C TYR A 76 -19.14 -1.93 8.74
N TRP A 77 -18.53 -1.19 9.66
CA TRP A 77 -19.22 -0.36 10.65
C TRP A 77 -19.29 1.13 10.29
N ASP A 78 -18.82 1.51 9.09
CA ASP A 78 -18.71 2.92 8.64
C ASP A 78 -17.82 3.81 9.55
N ASP A 79 -16.91 3.19 10.31
CA ASP A 79 -16.03 3.92 11.24
C ASP A 79 -14.91 4.66 10.52
N LEU A 80 -14.43 4.13 9.39
CA LEU A 80 -13.35 4.70 8.59
C LEU A 80 -13.74 4.77 7.10
N PRO A 81 -13.22 5.74 6.35
CA PRO A 81 -13.39 5.75 4.91
C PRO A 81 -12.67 4.58 4.26
N GLU A 82 -13.19 4.12 3.13
CA GLU A 82 -12.49 3.16 2.29
C GLU A 82 -11.21 3.77 1.71
N ILE A 83 -10.11 3.03 1.71
CA ILE A 83 -8.78 3.49 1.29
C ILE A 83 -8.11 2.47 0.35
N ILE A 84 -7.19 2.94 -0.47
CA ILE A 84 -6.27 2.09 -1.23
C ILE A 84 -5.06 1.82 -0.34
N ILE A 85 -4.71 0.55 -0.16
CA ILE A 85 -3.50 0.13 0.56
C ILE A 85 -2.40 -0.15 -0.46
N VAL A 86 -1.20 0.33 -0.21
CA VAL A 86 0.00 0.04 -1.00
C VAL A 86 1.08 -0.45 -0.07
N GLY A 87 1.35 -1.74 -0.08
CA GLY A 87 2.46 -2.34 0.67
C GLY A 87 3.72 -2.36 -0.18
N ILE A 88 4.82 -1.87 0.34
CA ILE A 88 6.15 -1.99 -0.28
C ILE A 88 6.80 -3.25 0.28
N SER A 89 7.20 -4.17 -0.62
CA SER A 89 7.96 -5.35 -0.22
C SER A 89 9.40 -4.98 0.13
N GLN A 90 10.05 -5.82 0.92
CA GLN A 90 11.48 -5.66 1.20
C GLN A 90 12.30 -5.74 -0.09
N ASN A 91 13.52 -5.22 -0.05
CA ASN A 91 14.43 -5.39 -1.17
C ASN A 91 14.78 -6.87 -1.37
N LYS A 92 15.35 -7.18 -2.54
CA LYS A 92 15.70 -8.56 -2.92
C LYS A 92 16.65 -9.28 -1.96
N ASN A 93 17.33 -8.54 -1.08
CA ASN A 93 18.24 -9.08 -0.08
C ASN A 93 17.58 -9.22 1.30
N ASN A 94 16.30 -8.83 1.46
CA ASN A 94 15.59 -8.71 2.74
C ASN A 94 16.29 -7.76 3.73
N GLU A 95 16.92 -6.70 3.23
CA GLU A 95 17.65 -5.71 4.02
C GLU A 95 16.74 -4.54 4.42
N ARG A 96 15.67 -4.84 5.16
CA ARG A 96 14.69 -3.87 5.66
C ARG A 96 15.35 -2.67 6.37
N GLU A 97 16.34 -2.95 7.22
CA GLU A 97 17.01 -1.92 8.00
C GLU A 97 17.86 -0.98 7.14
N THR A 98 18.35 -1.47 6.02
CA THR A 98 19.18 -0.67 5.10
C THR A 98 18.37 0.40 4.39
N ASP A 99 17.17 0.05 3.91
CA ASP A 99 16.28 0.99 3.23
C ASP A 99 15.77 2.09 4.17
N CYS A 100 15.64 1.79 5.45
CA CYS A 100 15.11 2.71 6.46
C CYS A 100 16.18 3.21 7.43
N ALA A 101 17.46 3.11 7.04
CA ALA A 101 18.57 3.51 7.90
C ALA A 101 18.60 5.03 8.09
N VAL A 102 18.74 5.44 9.36
CA VAL A 102 18.96 6.82 9.77
C VAL A 102 20.28 6.93 10.50
N ASP A 103 20.92 8.07 10.33
CA ASP A 103 22.12 8.43 11.09
C ASP A 103 21.73 8.70 12.55
N GLN A 104 22.43 8.04 13.48
CA GLN A 104 22.09 8.10 14.91
C GLN A 104 22.47 9.45 15.57
N GLU A 105 23.35 10.23 14.96
CA GLU A 105 23.78 11.50 15.53
C GLU A 105 22.81 12.63 15.20
N ASN A 106 22.22 12.64 13.99
CA ASN A 106 21.37 13.72 13.52
C ASN A 106 19.94 13.30 13.19
N GLY A 107 19.64 11.99 13.18
CA GLY A 107 18.29 11.45 12.88
C GLY A 107 17.88 11.58 11.42
N LEU A 108 18.78 11.96 10.51
CA LEU A 108 18.49 12.07 9.08
C LEU A 108 18.69 10.72 8.38
N PRO A 109 18.03 10.49 7.25
CA PRO A 109 18.27 9.28 6.46
C PRO A 109 19.73 9.17 6.03
N THR A 110 20.26 7.96 6.04
CA THR A 110 21.51 7.65 5.35
C THR A 110 21.32 7.80 3.83
N GLU A 111 22.38 7.68 3.03
CA GLU A 111 22.28 7.73 1.57
C GLU A 111 21.23 6.75 1.01
N LYS A 112 21.17 5.53 1.55
CA LYS A 112 20.15 4.54 1.15
C LYS A 112 18.75 4.91 1.66
N GLY A 113 18.64 5.40 2.89
CA GLY A 113 17.39 5.92 3.43
C GLY A 113 16.87 7.10 2.63
N GLU A 114 17.75 8.00 2.16
CA GLU A 114 17.39 9.10 1.26
C GLU A 114 16.84 8.59 -0.08
N ALA A 115 17.53 7.63 -0.68
CA ALA A 115 17.07 7.01 -1.93
C ALA A 115 15.68 6.35 -1.77
N PHE A 116 15.43 5.72 -0.62
CA PHE A 116 14.13 5.12 -0.33
C PHE A 116 13.04 6.17 -0.09
N PHE A 117 13.37 7.25 0.62
CA PHE A 117 12.47 8.40 0.78
C PHE A 117 12.07 9.00 -0.58
N GLU A 118 13.05 9.22 -1.47
CA GLU A 118 12.82 9.73 -2.81
C GLU A 118 12.05 8.73 -3.69
N PHE A 119 12.30 7.43 -3.57
CA PHE A 119 11.52 6.41 -4.25
C PHE A 119 10.03 6.52 -3.91
N ILE A 120 9.69 6.65 -2.62
CA ILE A 120 8.30 6.78 -2.18
C ILE A 120 7.66 8.04 -2.77
N GLY A 121 8.30 9.20 -2.63
CA GLY A 121 7.74 10.48 -3.04
C GLY A 121 7.73 10.71 -4.55
N MET A 122 8.78 10.30 -5.24
CA MET A 122 9.02 10.67 -6.65
C MET A 122 8.72 9.56 -7.66
N GLU A 123 8.63 8.31 -7.23
CA GLU A 123 8.36 7.18 -8.12
C GLU A 123 7.08 6.43 -7.73
N LEU A 124 6.97 5.97 -6.48
CA LEU A 124 5.83 5.17 -6.03
C LEU A 124 4.52 5.97 -6.04
N LEU A 125 4.46 7.10 -5.34
CA LEU A 125 3.22 7.88 -5.25
C LEU A 125 2.74 8.36 -6.62
N PRO A 126 3.58 8.93 -7.50
CA PRO A 126 3.17 9.27 -8.87
C PRO A 126 2.70 8.06 -9.70
N TYR A 127 3.34 6.90 -9.52
CA TYR A 127 2.90 5.67 -10.18
C TYR A 127 1.49 5.27 -9.76
N ILE A 128 1.20 5.27 -8.45
CA ILE A 128 -0.11 4.93 -7.89
C ILE A 128 -1.17 5.95 -8.33
N GLU A 129 -0.85 7.24 -8.30
CA GLU A 129 -1.76 8.32 -8.72
C GLU A 129 -2.13 8.26 -10.21
N LYS A 130 -1.20 7.85 -11.04
CA LYS A 130 -1.44 7.66 -12.47
C LYS A 130 -2.32 6.44 -12.77
N LYS A 131 -2.20 5.39 -11.96
CA LYS A 131 -2.84 4.09 -12.22
C LYS A 131 -4.19 3.94 -11.53
N TYR A 132 -4.38 4.61 -10.39
CA TYR A 132 -5.56 4.45 -9.53
C TYR A 132 -6.24 5.79 -9.22
N ARG A 133 -7.51 5.72 -8.84
CA ARG A 133 -8.30 6.90 -8.45
C ARG A 133 -7.99 7.31 -7.00
N THR A 134 -6.97 8.11 -6.84
CA THR A 134 -6.49 8.54 -5.53
C THR A 134 -7.04 9.91 -5.14
N ALA A 135 -7.34 10.09 -3.85
CA ALA A 135 -7.56 11.38 -3.23
C ALA A 135 -6.22 12.06 -2.85
N PRO A 136 -6.19 13.37 -2.62
CA PRO A 136 -4.95 14.05 -2.20
C PRO A 136 -4.40 13.56 -0.86
N PHE A 137 -5.27 13.05 0.03
CA PHE A 137 -4.85 12.57 1.35
C PHE A 137 -4.06 11.28 1.26
N LYS A 138 -2.84 11.31 1.80
CA LYS A 138 -1.90 10.18 1.86
C LYS A 138 -1.55 9.89 3.31
N MET A 139 -1.39 8.63 3.62
CA MET A 139 -0.90 8.13 4.91
C MET A 139 0.28 7.21 4.65
N ILE A 140 1.19 7.16 5.61
CA ILE A 140 2.31 6.23 5.58
C ILE A 140 2.41 5.57 6.95
N ALA A 141 2.68 4.28 6.98
CA ALA A 141 2.84 3.52 8.22
C ALA A 141 3.97 2.51 8.10
N GLY A 142 4.57 2.20 9.22
CA GLY A 142 5.63 1.21 9.37
C GLY A 142 5.64 0.66 10.79
N LEU A 143 6.52 -0.29 11.05
CA LEU A 143 6.67 -0.95 12.34
C LEU A 143 8.14 -0.91 12.76
N ASP A 144 8.41 -0.52 14.03
CA ASP A 144 9.75 -0.53 14.62
C ASP A 144 10.75 0.34 13.80
N THR A 145 11.75 -0.23 13.18
CA THR A 145 12.76 0.50 12.39
C THR A 145 12.12 1.36 11.30
N THR A 146 11.15 0.81 10.56
CA THR A 146 10.47 1.57 9.50
C THR A 146 9.59 2.67 10.08
N ALA A 147 8.98 2.48 11.25
CA ALA A 147 8.27 3.55 11.96
C ALA A 147 9.23 4.67 12.39
N GLY A 148 10.43 4.30 12.88
CA GLY A 148 11.48 5.28 13.20
C GLY A 148 11.90 6.13 12.00
N PHE A 149 12.01 5.51 10.83
CA PHE A 149 12.30 6.19 9.57
C PHE A 149 11.25 7.24 9.19
N LEU A 150 9.98 7.05 9.57
CA LEU A 150 8.92 8.02 9.28
C LEU A 150 9.15 9.40 9.89
N ASN A 151 9.98 9.51 10.94
CA ASN A 151 10.33 10.81 11.50
C ASN A 151 11.02 11.72 10.48
N CYS A 152 11.66 11.15 9.46
CA CYS A 152 12.30 11.92 8.40
C CYS A 152 11.31 12.82 7.64
N TYR A 153 10.04 12.40 7.53
CA TYR A 153 8.98 13.19 6.89
C TYR A 153 8.60 14.44 7.69
N LEU A 154 8.94 14.51 8.98
CA LEU A 154 8.70 15.70 9.81
C LEU A 154 9.74 16.79 9.60
N TYR A 155 10.93 16.42 9.08
CA TYR A 155 12.08 17.34 8.93
C TYR A 155 12.38 17.69 7.48
N LYS A 156 11.73 17.03 6.54
CA LYS A 156 11.90 17.30 5.11
C LYS A 156 10.65 17.99 4.55
N ASP A 157 10.86 19.09 3.87
CA ASP A 157 9.82 19.72 3.05
C ASP A 157 9.58 18.82 1.82
N VAL A 158 8.40 18.20 1.75
CA VAL A 158 7.97 17.31 0.66
C VAL A 158 6.93 18.01 -0.20
#